data_e87168a99ff3ef3dba72f88339e7e7e7
#
_entry.id   e87168a99ff3ef3dba72f88339e7e7e7
#
_cell.length_a   1.000
_cell.length_b   1.000
_cell.length_c   1.000
_cell.angle_alpha   90.00
_cell.angle_beta   90.00
_cell.angle_gamma   90.00
#
_symmetry.space_group_name_H-M   'P 1'
#
loop_
_entity.id
_entity.type
_entity.pdbx_description
1 polymer ?
#
loop_
_entity_poly.entity_id
_entity_poly.type
_entity_poly.pdbx_seq_one_letter_code
_entity_poly.pdbx_strand_id
1 'polypeptide(L)'
;TRYYQNSNGADFTVEQGAYHFFAIFSAKEGANSSSLNYSGFSALNLEDELLNGGSLRTLLSQADQGVAPRKAPGKFEGAVIIAPDCLEGFLHSLLGITISDGPLITGASLFKDKLNQPVASPLLTLASRPLGPEIAHGYFITNDGYEAQNATIIQDGILKTFLLTLYGANKTGLSRGANDGGAFVVTPGQQSLAEIVKGVKKGLLLTR
;
A
#
# COMPACT_ATOMS: atom_id res chain seq x y z
N THR A 1 -5.19 17.17 -18.37
CA THR A 1 -6.14 17.95 -17.55
C THR A 1 -7.36 17.09 -17.22
N ARG A 2 -7.81 17.08 -15.98
CA ARG A 2 -9.05 16.43 -15.52
C ARG A 2 -9.98 17.50 -14.96
N TYR A 3 -11.26 17.40 -15.32
CA TYR A 3 -12.34 18.27 -14.83
C TYR A 3 -13.30 17.44 -14.01
N TYR A 4 -13.75 17.97 -12.89
CA TYR A 4 -14.76 17.35 -12.06
C TYR A 4 -15.74 18.39 -11.56
N GLN A 5 -17.04 18.15 -11.76
CA GLN A 5 -18.14 18.96 -11.22
C GLN A 5 -19.22 18.08 -10.64
N ASN A 6 -19.87 18.53 -9.56
CA ASN A 6 -21.07 17.87 -9.04
C ASN A 6 -22.10 18.90 -8.55
N SER A 7 -23.33 18.43 -8.28
CA SER A 7 -24.45 19.28 -7.81
C SER A 7 -24.25 19.84 -6.40
N ASN A 8 -23.25 19.38 -5.65
CA ASN A 8 -22.94 19.86 -4.30
C ASN A 8 -21.90 20.98 -4.29
N GLY A 9 -21.59 21.56 -5.46
CA GLY A 9 -20.70 22.70 -5.60
C GLY A 9 -19.23 22.37 -5.76
N ALA A 10 -18.86 21.10 -5.91
CA ALA A 10 -17.49 20.75 -6.27
C ALA A 10 -17.24 21.12 -7.74
N ASP A 11 -16.18 21.90 -7.97
CA ASP A 11 -15.72 22.33 -9.30
C ASP A 11 -14.19 22.37 -9.30
N PHE A 12 -13.59 21.32 -9.85
CA PHE A 12 -12.14 21.12 -9.82
C PHE A 12 -11.57 20.98 -11.22
N THR A 13 -10.48 21.66 -11.48
CA THR A 13 -9.63 21.44 -12.65
C THR A 13 -8.25 21.12 -12.15
N VAL A 14 -7.73 19.95 -12.55
CA VAL A 14 -6.42 19.46 -12.14
C VAL A 14 -5.61 19.05 -13.35
N GLU A 15 -4.38 19.52 -13.41
CA GLU A 15 -3.36 19.01 -14.33
C GLU A 15 -2.48 18.01 -13.63
N GLN A 16 -2.50 16.79 -14.10
CA GLN A 16 -1.74 15.69 -13.52
C GLN A 16 -1.18 14.81 -14.64
N GLY A 17 0.09 14.48 -14.54
CA GLY A 17 0.75 13.54 -15.42
C GLY A 17 1.78 12.74 -14.64
N ALA A 18 1.96 11.49 -15.03
CA ALA A 18 3.00 10.64 -14.51
C ALA A 18 3.46 9.68 -15.61
N TYR A 19 4.70 9.25 -15.52
CA TYR A 19 5.23 8.14 -16.31
C TYR A 19 4.95 6.85 -15.58
N HIS A 20 4.52 5.82 -16.32
CA HIS A 20 4.26 4.49 -15.77
C HIS A 20 5.17 3.49 -16.47
N PHE A 21 5.92 2.76 -15.69
CA PHE A 21 6.73 1.64 -16.18
C PHE A 21 6.16 0.34 -15.64
N PHE A 22 6.12 -0.68 -16.48
CA PHE A 22 5.72 -2.03 -16.10
C PHE A 22 6.52 -3.05 -16.90
N ALA A 23 7.08 -4.05 -16.23
CA ALA A 23 7.81 -5.15 -16.84
C ALA A 23 7.31 -6.49 -16.32
N ILE A 24 7.19 -7.46 -17.21
CA ILE A 24 6.91 -8.86 -16.89
C ILE A 24 8.12 -9.67 -17.36
N PHE A 25 8.62 -10.57 -16.53
CA PHE A 25 9.82 -11.33 -16.82
C PHE A 25 9.86 -12.68 -16.12
N SER A 26 10.64 -13.60 -16.66
CA SER A 26 11.07 -14.85 -16.03
C SER A 26 12.50 -15.11 -16.41
N ALA A 27 13.25 -15.80 -15.55
CA ALA A 27 14.58 -16.29 -15.86
C ALA A 27 14.49 -17.76 -16.34
N LYS A 28 15.41 -18.15 -17.23
CA LYS A 28 15.48 -19.52 -17.76
C LYS A 28 16.93 -19.98 -17.84
N GLU A 29 17.17 -21.22 -17.40
CA GLU A 29 18.45 -21.90 -17.52
C GLU A 29 18.21 -23.34 -17.99
N GLY A 30 18.59 -23.62 -19.22
CA GLY A 30 18.32 -24.92 -19.86
C GLY A 30 16.82 -25.24 -19.91
N ALA A 31 16.41 -26.32 -19.26
CA ALA A 31 15.01 -26.74 -19.14
C ALA A 31 14.27 -26.12 -17.95
N ASN A 32 14.99 -25.49 -17.03
CA ASN A 32 14.42 -24.88 -15.84
C ASN A 32 14.01 -23.43 -16.09
N SER A 33 12.94 -22.99 -15.44
CA SER A 33 12.51 -21.59 -15.46
C SER A 33 12.01 -21.14 -14.11
N SER A 34 12.22 -19.88 -13.80
CA SER A 34 11.57 -19.24 -12.65
C SER A 34 10.08 -19.07 -12.86
N SER A 35 9.35 -18.79 -11.80
CA SER A 35 8.00 -18.26 -11.90
C SER A 35 8.00 -16.95 -12.70
N LEU A 36 6.84 -16.61 -13.28
CA LEU A 36 6.61 -15.31 -13.90
C LEU A 36 6.66 -14.22 -12.82
N ASN A 37 7.45 -13.18 -13.08
CA ASN A 37 7.58 -12.03 -12.21
C ASN A 37 7.14 -10.76 -12.95
N TYR A 38 6.75 -9.73 -12.22
CA TYR A 38 6.46 -8.41 -12.75
C TYR A 38 6.93 -7.34 -11.77
N SER A 39 7.29 -6.18 -12.25
CA SER A 39 7.57 -4.99 -11.46
C SER A 39 7.04 -3.77 -12.19
N GLY A 40 6.63 -2.77 -11.44
CA GLY A 40 6.18 -1.52 -12.00
C GLY A 40 6.31 -0.39 -11.00
N PHE A 41 6.40 0.81 -11.51
CA PHE A 41 6.42 2.03 -10.72
C PHE A 41 5.86 3.21 -11.52
N SER A 42 5.52 4.27 -10.82
CA SER A 42 5.16 5.55 -11.40
C SER A 42 6.16 6.61 -10.98
N ALA A 43 6.51 7.51 -11.89
CA ALA A 43 7.43 8.61 -11.65
C ALA A 43 6.91 9.92 -12.24
N LEU A 44 7.28 11.04 -11.66
CA LEU A 44 6.95 12.37 -12.18
C LEU A 44 7.91 12.82 -13.27
N ASN A 45 9.11 12.26 -13.32
CA ASN A 45 10.13 12.49 -14.34
C ASN A 45 10.84 11.17 -14.69
N LEU A 46 11.72 11.20 -15.68
CA LEU A 46 12.53 10.06 -16.14
C LEU A 46 14.03 10.36 -15.99
N GLU A 47 14.43 10.97 -14.89
CA GLU A 47 15.84 11.33 -14.63
C GLU A 47 16.65 10.12 -14.19
N ASP A 48 16.05 9.17 -13.52
CA ASP A 48 16.70 7.95 -13.07
C ASP A 48 16.61 6.81 -14.11
N GLU A 49 17.60 5.93 -14.08
CA GLU A 49 17.54 4.69 -14.87
C GLU A 49 16.33 3.84 -14.46
N LEU A 50 15.58 3.32 -15.44
CA LEU A 50 14.39 2.48 -15.20
C LEU A 50 14.68 1.26 -14.31
N LEU A 51 15.90 0.69 -14.38
CA LEU A 51 16.31 -0.43 -13.53
C LEU A 51 16.41 -0.08 -12.04
N ASN A 52 16.51 1.20 -11.70
CA ASN A 52 16.58 1.67 -10.32
C ASN A 52 15.19 2.02 -9.77
N GLY A 53 14.17 2.05 -10.63
CA GLY A 53 12.79 2.33 -10.23
C GLY A 53 12.14 1.13 -9.52
N GLY A 54 11.41 1.40 -8.46
CA GLY A 54 10.75 0.36 -7.66
C GLY A 54 11.73 -0.70 -7.16
N SER A 55 11.33 -1.96 -7.23
CA SER A 55 12.17 -3.12 -6.87
C SER A 55 12.66 -3.92 -8.09
N LEU A 56 12.65 -3.34 -9.29
CA LEU A 56 12.90 -4.05 -10.55
C LEU A 56 14.23 -4.82 -10.51
N ARG A 57 15.33 -4.17 -10.14
CA ARG A 57 16.66 -4.79 -10.04
C ARG A 57 16.70 -5.97 -9.08
N THR A 58 16.06 -5.82 -7.91
CA THR A 58 15.97 -6.87 -6.89
C THR A 58 15.17 -8.07 -7.41
N LEU A 59 14.02 -7.81 -8.03
CA LEU A 59 13.14 -8.86 -8.55
C LEU A 59 13.75 -9.59 -9.75
N LEU A 60 14.52 -8.91 -10.60
CA LEU A 60 15.29 -9.56 -11.66
C LEU A 60 16.33 -10.54 -11.08
N SER A 61 17.09 -10.12 -10.06
CA SER A 61 18.04 -11.00 -9.37
C SER A 61 17.35 -12.20 -8.68
N GLN A 62 16.19 -11.98 -8.09
CA GLN A 62 15.41 -13.06 -7.47
C GLN A 62 14.81 -14.02 -8.49
N ALA A 63 14.42 -13.54 -9.68
CA ALA A 63 13.97 -14.40 -10.76
C ALA A 63 15.08 -15.35 -11.22
N ASP A 64 16.32 -14.86 -11.33
CA ASP A 64 17.48 -15.67 -11.64
C ASP A 64 17.71 -16.76 -10.60
N GLN A 65 17.70 -16.42 -9.30
CA GLN A 65 17.80 -17.38 -8.20
C GLN A 65 16.61 -18.37 -8.16
N GLY A 66 15.45 -17.95 -8.63
CA GLY A 66 14.21 -18.73 -8.67
C GLY A 66 14.15 -19.80 -9.74
N VAL A 67 15.15 -19.89 -10.63
CA VAL A 67 15.27 -20.97 -11.64
C VAL A 67 15.43 -22.35 -10.98
N ALA A 68 16.08 -22.40 -9.80
CA ALA A 68 16.21 -23.59 -8.99
C ALA A 68 15.48 -23.43 -7.63
N PRO A 69 14.14 -23.50 -7.60
CA PRO A 69 13.38 -23.26 -6.39
C PRO A 69 13.64 -24.33 -5.34
N ARG A 70 13.71 -23.92 -4.08
CA ARG A 70 13.79 -24.83 -2.94
C ARG A 70 12.40 -25.09 -2.38
N LYS A 71 12.15 -26.32 -1.96
CA LYS A 71 10.90 -26.65 -1.26
C LYS A 71 10.85 -25.89 0.07
N ALA A 72 9.76 -25.18 0.31
CA ALA A 72 9.55 -24.53 1.60
C ALA A 72 9.51 -25.58 2.73
N PRO A 73 10.04 -25.26 3.91
CA PRO A 73 9.86 -26.12 5.07
C PRO A 73 8.34 -26.25 5.36
N GLY A 74 7.93 -27.35 5.98
CA GLY A 74 6.54 -27.55 6.40
C GLY A 74 6.05 -26.43 7.35
N LYS A 75 5.02 -26.69 8.14
CA LYS A 75 4.52 -25.72 9.14
C LYS A 75 5.64 -25.28 10.08
N PHE A 76 5.79 -23.98 10.29
CA PHE A 76 6.74 -23.44 11.25
C PHE A 76 6.19 -22.15 11.87
N GLU A 77 6.69 -21.80 13.04
CA GLU A 77 6.51 -20.49 13.67
C GLU A 77 7.77 -19.65 13.46
N GLY A 78 7.61 -18.39 13.12
CA GLY A 78 8.71 -17.47 12.87
C GLY A 78 8.24 -16.08 12.49
N ALA A 79 9.18 -15.19 12.21
CA ALA A 79 8.88 -13.85 11.73
C ALA A 79 8.43 -13.87 10.27
N VAL A 80 7.55 -12.96 9.91
CA VAL A 80 7.21 -12.66 8.51
C VAL A 80 7.66 -11.24 8.21
N ILE A 81 8.53 -11.10 7.23
CA ILE A 81 8.99 -9.82 6.72
C ILE A 81 8.23 -9.57 5.41
N ILE A 82 7.55 -8.44 5.31
CA ILE A 82 6.81 -8.03 4.12
C ILE A 82 7.66 -6.97 3.41
N ALA A 83 8.15 -7.28 2.22
CA ALA A 83 8.90 -6.34 1.41
C ALA A 83 7.99 -5.21 0.87
N PRO A 84 8.54 -4.05 0.49
CA PRO A 84 7.76 -2.90 0.01
C PRO A 84 6.77 -3.25 -1.11
N ASP A 85 7.14 -4.12 -2.06
CA ASP A 85 6.26 -4.52 -3.17
C ASP A 85 5.01 -5.30 -2.73
N CYS A 86 5.07 -5.98 -1.57
CA CYS A 86 3.92 -6.67 -0.98
C CYS A 86 3.13 -5.79 -0.02
N LEU A 87 3.73 -4.70 0.47
CA LEU A 87 3.19 -3.92 1.58
C LEU A 87 1.89 -3.22 1.18
N GLU A 88 1.82 -2.70 -0.03
CA GLU A 88 0.61 -2.02 -0.53
C GLU A 88 -0.60 -2.96 -0.51
N GLY A 89 -0.50 -4.12 -1.13
CA GLY A 89 -1.59 -5.11 -1.16
C GLY A 89 -1.97 -5.63 0.22
N PHE A 90 -0.98 -5.82 1.11
CA PHE A 90 -1.22 -6.20 2.49
C PHE A 90 -1.99 -5.13 3.27
N LEU A 91 -1.56 -3.86 3.17
CA LEU A 91 -2.24 -2.74 3.83
C LEU A 91 -3.64 -2.52 3.26
N HIS A 92 -3.80 -2.56 1.95
CA HIS A 92 -5.11 -2.42 1.32
C HIS A 92 -6.09 -3.47 1.82
N SER A 93 -5.66 -4.74 1.89
CA SER A 93 -6.49 -5.84 2.41
C SER A 93 -6.82 -5.66 3.89
N LEU A 94 -5.81 -5.34 4.73
CA LEU A 94 -5.99 -5.15 6.17
C LEU A 94 -6.96 -4.00 6.47
N LEU A 95 -6.76 -2.84 5.84
CA LEU A 95 -7.61 -1.67 6.05
C LEU A 95 -9.02 -1.90 5.50
N GLY A 96 -9.12 -2.60 4.36
CA GLY A 96 -10.39 -2.97 3.74
C GLY A 96 -11.29 -3.82 4.65
N ILE A 97 -10.71 -4.77 5.41
CA ILE A 97 -11.48 -5.62 6.33
C ILE A 97 -11.62 -5.05 7.74
N THR A 98 -10.98 -3.92 8.05
CA THR A 98 -11.00 -3.36 9.41
C THR A 98 -11.64 -1.99 9.51
N ILE A 99 -11.36 -1.05 8.61
CA ILE A 99 -11.74 0.36 8.78
C ILE A 99 -12.52 0.96 7.61
N SER A 100 -12.91 0.15 6.62
CA SER A 100 -13.75 0.56 5.49
C SER A 100 -15.25 0.43 5.80
N ASP A 101 -16.09 0.89 4.89
CA ASP A 101 -17.56 0.89 5.00
C ASP A 101 -18.12 -0.50 5.37
N GLY A 102 -17.79 -1.53 4.60
CA GLY A 102 -18.40 -2.85 4.74
C GLY A 102 -18.30 -3.43 6.16
N PRO A 103 -17.08 -3.64 6.69
CA PRO A 103 -16.93 -4.21 8.04
C PRO A 103 -17.46 -3.31 9.15
N LEU A 104 -17.43 -1.99 9.00
CA LEU A 104 -17.97 -1.07 10.00
C LEU A 104 -19.50 -1.06 10.00
N ILE A 105 -20.13 -1.04 8.82
CA ILE A 105 -21.60 -1.11 8.69
C ILE A 105 -22.14 -2.43 9.24
N THR A 106 -21.50 -3.55 8.96
CA THR A 106 -21.93 -4.87 9.42
C THR A 106 -21.55 -5.17 10.87
N GLY A 107 -20.73 -4.33 11.48
CA GLY A 107 -20.21 -4.56 12.84
C GLY A 107 -19.13 -5.64 12.92
N ALA A 108 -18.69 -6.20 11.81
CA ALA A 108 -17.66 -7.25 11.73
C ALA A 108 -16.24 -6.74 11.95
N SER A 109 -16.01 -5.43 11.93
CA SER A 109 -14.69 -4.84 12.10
C SER A 109 -14.13 -5.12 13.49
N LEU A 110 -12.88 -5.60 13.55
CA LEU A 110 -12.10 -5.70 14.78
C LEU A 110 -11.71 -4.33 15.34
N PHE A 111 -11.81 -3.27 14.53
CA PHE A 111 -11.40 -1.92 14.90
C PHE A 111 -12.58 -0.97 15.14
N LYS A 112 -13.83 -1.44 15.10
CA LYS A 112 -15.03 -0.60 15.20
C LYS A 112 -15.03 0.33 16.43
N ASP A 113 -14.52 -0.13 17.57
CA ASP A 113 -14.46 0.61 18.83
C ASP A 113 -13.02 1.09 19.15
N LYS A 114 -12.13 1.16 18.14
CA LYS A 114 -10.72 1.44 18.33
C LYS A 114 -10.29 2.83 17.88
N LEU A 115 -11.19 3.70 17.53
CA LEU A 115 -10.84 5.08 17.20
C LEU A 115 -10.11 5.74 18.38
N ASN A 116 -8.97 6.35 18.11
CA ASN A 116 -8.03 6.90 19.10
C ASN A 116 -7.44 5.88 20.09
N GLN A 117 -7.46 4.60 19.75
CA GLN A 117 -6.86 3.53 20.55
C GLN A 117 -5.73 2.82 19.79
N PRO A 118 -4.83 2.12 20.52
CA PRO A 118 -3.78 1.31 19.89
C PRO A 118 -4.38 0.16 19.05
N VAL A 119 -3.92 0.05 17.80
CA VAL A 119 -4.29 -1.03 16.85
C VAL A 119 -3.06 -1.69 16.23
N ALA A 120 -1.89 -1.09 16.39
CA ALA A 120 -0.64 -1.57 15.86
C ALA A 120 0.54 -1.24 16.77
N SER A 121 1.74 -1.67 16.40
CA SER A 121 2.99 -1.25 17.06
C SER A 121 3.13 0.28 17.05
N PRO A 122 3.66 0.91 18.12
CA PRO A 122 3.99 2.32 18.12
C PRO A 122 4.99 2.74 17.04
N LEU A 123 5.68 1.79 16.42
CA LEU A 123 6.59 2.05 15.29
C LEU A 123 5.85 2.29 13.96
N LEU A 124 4.53 2.02 13.90
CA LEU A 124 3.75 2.18 12.67
C LEU A 124 3.07 3.54 12.64
N THR A 125 3.45 4.34 11.66
CA THR A 125 2.68 5.51 11.22
C THR A 125 2.33 5.33 9.75
N LEU A 126 1.02 5.40 9.45
CA LEU A 126 0.43 5.21 8.13
C LEU A 126 -0.49 6.37 7.79
N ALA A 127 -0.33 6.92 6.60
CA ALA A 127 -1.16 8.00 6.08
C ALA A 127 -1.75 7.65 4.71
N SER A 128 -2.85 8.30 4.33
CA SER A 128 -3.33 8.44 2.97
C SER A 128 -2.93 9.83 2.48
N ARG A 129 -2.10 9.91 1.45
CA ARG A 129 -1.51 11.17 0.96
C ARG A 129 -1.68 11.33 -0.55
N PRO A 130 -2.93 11.38 -1.05
CA PRO A 130 -3.19 11.46 -2.48
C PRO A 130 -2.62 12.72 -3.14
N LEU A 131 -2.39 13.77 -2.36
CA LEU A 131 -1.81 15.05 -2.80
C LEU A 131 -0.34 15.20 -2.33
N GLY A 132 0.26 14.14 -1.79
CA GLY A 132 1.63 14.16 -1.28
C GLY A 132 2.66 14.03 -2.40
N PRO A 133 3.83 14.67 -2.26
CA PRO A 133 4.90 14.60 -3.27
C PRO A 133 5.50 13.19 -3.42
N GLU A 134 5.29 12.31 -2.43
CA GLU A 134 5.74 10.91 -2.46
C GLU A 134 4.88 10.03 -3.39
N ILE A 135 3.71 10.52 -3.81
CA ILE A 135 2.77 9.79 -4.67
C ILE A 135 2.82 10.37 -6.08
N ALA A 136 3.46 9.68 -7.00
CA ALA A 136 3.58 10.13 -8.38
C ALA A 136 2.23 10.17 -9.12
N HIS A 137 1.28 9.32 -8.75
CA HIS A 137 -0.06 9.27 -9.34
C HIS A 137 -1.12 9.15 -8.24
N GLY A 138 -1.44 10.27 -7.59
CA GLY A 138 -2.50 10.37 -6.61
C GLY A 138 -3.87 10.67 -7.22
N TYR A 139 -4.79 11.10 -6.37
CA TYR A 139 -6.13 11.53 -6.79
C TYR A 139 -6.50 12.83 -6.07
N PHE A 140 -7.33 13.65 -6.70
CA PHE A 140 -7.78 14.94 -6.15
C PHE A 140 -9.25 14.93 -5.71
N ILE A 141 -9.97 13.86 -6.05
CA ILE A 141 -11.37 13.65 -5.69
C ILE A 141 -11.55 12.22 -5.18
N THR A 142 -12.32 12.04 -4.11
CA THR A 142 -12.69 10.74 -3.56
C THR A 142 -13.82 10.10 -4.38
N ASN A 143 -14.04 8.78 -4.22
CA ASN A 143 -15.08 8.07 -4.97
C ASN A 143 -16.50 8.58 -4.65
N ASP A 144 -16.71 9.17 -3.48
CA ASP A 144 -17.97 9.77 -3.07
C ASP A 144 -18.07 11.28 -3.37
N GLY A 145 -17.12 11.82 -4.17
CA GLY A 145 -17.22 13.14 -4.78
C GLY A 145 -16.74 14.31 -3.92
N TYR A 146 -15.90 14.07 -2.94
CA TYR A 146 -15.28 15.11 -2.12
C TYR A 146 -13.84 15.38 -2.55
N GLU A 147 -13.38 16.59 -2.27
CA GLU A 147 -11.96 16.93 -2.42
C GLU A 147 -11.10 15.99 -1.56
N ALA A 148 -10.08 15.40 -2.16
CA ALA A 148 -9.15 14.54 -1.45
C ALA A 148 -8.22 15.35 -0.55
N GLN A 149 -7.81 14.78 0.57
CA GLN A 149 -6.96 15.43 1.56
C GLN A 149 -5.85 14.49 2.00
N ASN A 150 -4.69 15.05 2.37
CA ASN A 150 -3.68 14.26 3.07
C ASN A 150 -4.13 14.03 4.51
N ALA A 151 -4.23 12.76 4.93
CA ALA A 151 -4.74 12.39 6.25
C ALA A 151 -3.93 11.25 6.87
N THR A 152 -3.72 11.32 8.19
CA THR A 152 -3.10 10.23 8.95
C THR A 152 -4.16 9.20 9.34
N ILE A 153 -3.92 7.93 9.01
CA ILE A 153 -4.79 6.80 9.35
C ILE A 153 -4.39 6.22 10.70
N ILE A 154 -3.12 5.88 10.84
CA ILE A 154 -2.54 5.38 12.10
C ILE A 154 -1.33 6.26 12.43
N GLN A 155 -1.25 6.75 13.64
CA GLN A 155 -0.12 7.52 14.14
C GLN A 155 0.45 6.83 15.38
N ASP A 156 1.72 6.45 15.32
CA ASP A 156 2.42 5.78 16.42
C ASP A 156 1.60 4.60 16.98
N GLY A 157 1.03 3.80 16.07
CA GLY A 157 0.19 2.65 16.38
C GLY A 157 -1.26 2.96 16.76
N ILE A 158 -1.64 4.24 16.88
CA ILE A 158 -2.98 4.68 17.29
C ILE A 158 -3.84 4.97 16.07
N LEU A 159 -5.02 4.37 15.97
CA LEU A 159 -5.99 4.63 14.90
C LEU A 159 -6.56 6.05 15.02
N LYS A 160 -6.40 6.87 13.99
CA LYS A 160 -6.85 8.28 13.98
C LYS A 160 -8.12 8.52 13.19
N THR A 161 -8.41 7.69 12.20
CA THR A 161 -9.60 7.82 11.36
C THR A 161 -10.02 6.47 10.78
N PHE A 162 -11.30 6.35 10.47
CA PHE A 162 -11.81 5.32 9.57
C PHE A 162 -11.76 5.81 8.12
N LEU A 163 -11.80 4.87 7.17
CA LEU A 163 -11.89 5.15 5.73
C LEU A 163 -13.37 5.04 5.28
N LEU A 164 -14.24 5.79 5.98
CA LEU A 164 -15.68 5.80 5.67
C LEU A 164 -15.99 6.79 4.56
N THR A 165 -16.73 6.32 3.55
CA THR A 165 -17.41 7.19 2.59
C THR A 165 -18.61 7.89 3.25
N LEU A 166 -19.27 8.79 2.53
CA LEU A 166 -20.53 9.38 2.97
C LEU A 166 -21.60 8.30 3.25
N TYR A 167 -21.63 7.24 2.45
CA TYR A 167 -22.54 6.11 2.66
C TYR A 167 -22.26 5.40 3.98
N GLY A 168 -21.00 5.06 4.23
CA GLY A 168 -20.56 4.44 5.47
C GLY A 168 -20.83 5.30 6.69
N ALA A 169 -20.54 6.58 6.60
CA ALA A 169 -20.83 7.56 7.67
C ALA A 169 -22.33 7.61 8.00
N ASN A 170 -23.19 7.71 6.99
CA ASN A 170 -24.65 7.72 7.18
C ASN A 170 -25.19 6.41 7.77
N LYS A 171 -24.61 5.26 7.44
CA LYS A 171 -25.03 3.96 7.96
C LYS A 171 -24.57 3.68 9.38
N THR A 172 -23.42 4.18 9.77
CA THR A 172 -22.80 3.92 11.07
C THR A 172 -23.05 5.02 12.10
N GLY A 173 -23.41 6.21 11.66
CA GLY A 173 -23.47 7.42 12.50
C GLY A 173 -22.09 7.99 12.88
N LEU A 174 -21.00 7.44 12.29
CA LEU A 174 -19.65 7.90 12.50
C LEU A 174 -19.28 9.01 11.49
N SER A 175 -18.19 9.74 11.76
CA SER A 175 -17.70 10.76 10.84
C SER A 175 -17.15 10.13 9.55
N ARG A 176 -17.40 10.78 8.42
CA ARG A 176 -16.77 10.46 7.14
C ARG A 176 -15.24 10.60 7.25
N GLY A 177 -14.50 9.69 6.64
CA GLY A 177 -13.05 9.80 6.50
C GLY A 177 -12.67 10.98 5.57
N ALA A 178 -11.46 11.51 5.74
CA ALA A 178 -10.93 12.50 4.80
C ALA A 178 -10.83 11.90 3.37
N ASN A 179 -10.45 10.62 3.29
CA ASN A 179 -10.40 9.82 2.06
C ASN A 179 -11.04 8.44 2.30
N ASP A 180 -11.35 7.77 1.22
CA ASP A 180 -11.93 6.40 1.21
C ASP A 180 -10.89 5.31 0.93
N GLY A 181 -9.61 5.64 0.89
CA GLY A 181 -8.47 4.73 0.77
C GLY A 181 -7.48 5.10 -0.33
N GLY A 182 -6.47 4.26 -0.48
CA GLY A 182 -5.40 4.46 -1.46
C GLY A 182 -4.35 5.50 -1.09
N ALA A 183 -3.37 5.69 -1.97
CA ALA A 183 -2.25 6.62 -1.80
C ALA A 183 -1.57 6.47 -0.42
N PHE A 184 -1.31 5.23 -0.02
CA PHE A 184 -0.77 4.92 1.29
C PHE A 184 0.71 5.24 1.38
N VAL A 185 1.10 5.92 2.46
CA VAL A 185 2.48 6.25 2.81
C VAL A 185 2.74 5.73 4.22
N VAL A 186 3.72 4.84 4.33
CA VAL A 186 4.22 4.35 5.63
C VAL A 186 5.49 5.12 5.96
N THR A 187 5.57 5.67 7.16
CA THR A 187 6.80 6.32 7.62
C THR A 187 7.93 5.29 7.72
N PRO A 188 9.05 5.45 7.00
CA PRO A 188 10.13 4.48 7.03
C PRO A 188 10.84 4.46 8.38
N GLY A 189 11.31 3.27 8.77
CA GLY A 189 12.22 3.09 9.90
C GLY A 189 13.68 3.44 9.53
N GLN A 190 14.59 3.18 10.47
CA GLN A 190 16.04 3.47 10.28
C GLN A 190 16.81 2.27 9.71
N GLN A 191 16.25 1.07 9.78
CA GLN A 191 16.92 -0.15 9.33
C GLN A 191 16.60 -0.46 7.86
N SER A 192 17.62 -0.84 7.11
CA SER A 192 17.44 -1.37 5.77
C SER A 192 16.79 -2.76 5.80
N LEU A 193 16.10 -3.15 4.71
CA LEU A 193 15.53 -4.49 4.58
C LEU A 193 16.59 -5.60 4.81
N ALA A 194 17.80 -5.40 4.32
CA ALA A 194 18.91 -6.35 4.50
C ALA A 194 19.30 -6.52 5.97
N GLU A 195 19.31 -5.44 6.76
CA GLU A 195 19.58 -5.48 8.20
C GLU A 195 18.46 -6.19 8.96
N ILE A 196 17.19 -5.92 8.61
CA ILE A 196 16.04 -6.59 9.20
C ILE A 196 16.11 -8.09 8.93
N VAL A 197 16.39 -8.52 7.69
CA VAL A 197 16.52 -9.92 7.31
C VAL A 197 17.66 -10.60 8.10
N LYS A 198 18.82 -9.95 8.26
CA LYS A 198 19.94 -10.50 9.06
C LYS A 198 19.59 -10.69 10.53
N GLY A 199 18.71 -9.86 11.08
CA GLY A 199 18.26 -9.96 12.48
C GLY A 199 17.29 -11.11 12.75
N VAL A 200 16.68 -11.70 11.73
CA VAL A 200 15.70 -12.78 11.87
C VAL A 200 16.35 -14.14 11.78
N LYS A 201 16.32 -14.89 12.89
CA LYS A 201 16.88 -16.27 12.93
C LYS A 201 16.04 -17.29 12.15
N LYS A 202 14.72 -17.13 12.16
CA LYS A 202 13.77 -18.02 11.46
C LYS A 202 12.57 -17.20 11.01
N GLY A 203 12.31 -17.17 9.73
CA GLY A 203 11.23 -16.37 9.18
C GLY A 203 11.03 -16.59 7.70
N LEU A 204 10.09 -15.83 7.16
CA LEU A 204 9.75 -15.77 5.74
C LEU A 204 9.91 -14.32 5.29
N LEU A 205 10.53 -14.12 4.14
CA LEU A 205 10.54 -12.85 3.44
C LEU A 205 9.55 -12.96 2.27
N LEU A 206 8.48 -12.19 2.33
CA LEU A 206 7.52 -12.04 1.25
C LEU A 206 8.00 -10.91 0.35
N THR A 207 8.40 -11.24 -0.86
CA THR A 207 8.93 -10.27 -1.84
C THR A 207 7.89 -9.91 -2.88
N ARG A 208 6.79 -10.70 -2.89
CA ARG A 208 5.74 -10.54 -3.86
C ARG A 208 4.50 -11.39 -3.54
#